data_bb94d4ad7a310608afb92eacb1a9a2a0
#
_entry.id   bb94d4ad7a310608afb92eacb1a9a2a0
#
_cell.length_a   1.000
_cell.length_b   1.000
_cell.length_c   1.000
_cell.angle_alpha   90.00
_cell.angle_beta   90.00
_cell.angle_gamma   90.00
#
_symmetry.space_group_name_H-M   'P 1'
#
loop_
_entity.id
_entity.type
_entity.pdbx_description
1 polymer ?
#
loop_
_entity_poly.entity_id
_entity_poly.type
_entity_poly.pdbx_seq_one_letter_code
_entity_poly.pdbx_strand_id
1 'polypeptide(L)'
;MTASDERGVEYLLLGHVTVDRLDERKVVMGGTVTYSGVTAKNMGARVGVHTSCAYEPGLIDTLRGVLVARIPAEYTTCFVNAYESGKRRQTIESIAEKLTYEQILPEWRNAPVVHIGPLCQEVDASIVTRFPRSLVGVTPQGWMREWDDSGLVSSVLWPDADRVLPRADVVIISEHDVPEASVIEDWAAKARMLVVTRGAHGCDVYRSGEAVYHSPAFRSAAELDPTGAGDVFAAAFLWHLHKSDGNWRTAADWANCAASFVVEKRGVTGVPKLADVEKRWRSGTRIGERVGAS
;
A
#
# COMPACT_ATOMS: atom_id res chain seq x y z
N MET A 1 -26.06 -17.25 8.84
CA MET A 1 -25.25 -16.02 9.03
C MET A 1 -25.63 -15.46 10.39
N THR A 2 -24.69 -15.41 11.31
CA THR A 2 -24.92 -14.87 12.66
C THR A 2 -24.70 -13.37 12.64
N ALA A 3 -25.30 -12.60 13.55
CA ALA A 3 -25.18 -11.13 13.65
C ALA A 3 -23.74 -10.62 13.83
N SER A 4 -22.75 -11.51 14.04
CA SER A 4 -21.32 -11.22 14.04
C SER A 4 -20.73 -11.06 12.63
N ASP A 5 -21.37 -11.65 11.62
CA ASP A 5 -20.94 -11.61 10.22
C ASP A 5 -21.15 -10.24 9.55
N GLU A 6 -22.09 -9.45 10.08
CA GLU A 6 -22.40 -8.12 9.51
C GLU A 6 -21.42 -7.02 9.94
N ARG A 7 -20.67 -7.21 11.03
CA ARG A 7 -19.70 -6.23 11.57
C ARG A 7 -18.25 -6.50 11.20
N GLY A 8 -17.93 -7.67 10.69
CA GLY A 8 -16.58 -8.05 10.27
C GLY A 8 -16.16 -7.34 8.98
N VAL A 9 -14.87 -7.28 8.71
CA VAL A 9 -14.28 -6.77 7.47
C VAL A 9 -13.60 -7.90 6.69
N GLU A 10 -13.50 -7.76 5.37
CA GLU A 10 -12.81 -8.72 4.51
C GLU A 10 -11.36 -8.30 4.26
N TYR A 11 -11.11 -6.99 4.33
CA TYR A 11 -9.80 -6.40 4.12
C TYR A 11 -9.53 -5.40 5.24
N LEU A 12 -8.57 -5.73 6.11
CA LEU A 12 -8.14 -4.87 7.21
C LEU A 12 -6.84 -4.15 6.82
N LEU A 13 -6.83 -2.84 6.93
CA LEU A 13 -5.66 -1.98 6.75
C LEU A 13 -5.17 -1.45 8.09
N LEU A 14 -3.86 -1.52 8.31
CA LEU A 14 -3.19 -0.98 9.49
C LEU A 14 -2.15 0.05 9.07
N GLY A 15 -2.29 1.29 9.54
CA GLY A 15 -1.37 2.39 9.27
C GLY A 15 -2.04 3.75 9.45
N HIS A 16 -1.26 4.82 9.38
CA HIS A 16 -1.80 6.16 9.53
C HIS A 16 -2.48 6.68 8.25
N VAL A 17 -3.63 7.30 8.44
CA VAL A 17 -4.07 8.35 7.54
C VAL A 17 -3.09 9.50 7.68
N THR A 18 -2.61 10.04 6.57
CA THR A 18 -1.68 11.17 6.59
C THR A 18 -2.21 12.35 5.80
N VAL A 19 -1.66 13.50 6.07
CA VAL A 19 -1.82 14.69 5.26
C VAL A 19 -0.46 15.06 4.66
N ASP A 20 -0.48 15.36 3.37
CA ASP A 20 0.67 15.92 2.67
C ASP A 20 0.44 17.42 2.49
N ARG A 21 1.28 18.24 3.12
CA ARG A 21 1.28 19.67 2.94
C ARG A 21 2.10 20.02 1.71
N LEU A 22 1.45 20.62 0.72
CA LEU A 22 2.08 21.04 -0.53
C LEU A 22 2.51 22.50 -0.49
N ASP A 23 1.79 23.33 0.27
CA ASP A 23 2.10 24.73 0.57
C ASP A 23 1.33 25.15 1.85
N GLU A 24 1.43 26.42 2.25
CA GLU A 24 0.80 26.95 3.47
C GLU A 24 -0.74 26.81 3.52
N ARG A 25 -1.39 26.61 2.37
CA ARG A 25 -2.87 26.58 2.25
C ARG A 25 -3.40 25.28 1.68
N LYS A 26 -2.53 24.45 1.12
CA LYS A 26 -2.95 23.25 0.40
C LYS A 26 -2.46 21.99 1.10
N VAL A 27 -3.42 21.28 1.64
CA VAL A 27 -3.23 19.97 2.27
C VAL A 27 -3.97 18.93 1.44
N VAL A 28 -3.32 17.80 1.18
CA VAL A 28 -3.90 16.68 0.44
C VAL A 28 -3.84 15.45 1.34
N MET A 29 -4.93 14.70 1.38
CA MET A 29 -4.97 13.45 2.11
C MET A 29 -4.10 12.40 1.41
N GLY A 30 -3.26 11.74 2.18
CA GLY A 30 -2.31 10.73 1.73
C GLY A 30 -2.32 9.49 2.60
N GLY A 31 -1.24 8.74 2.48
CA GLY A 31 -0.99 7.53 3.25
C GLY A 31 -1.48 6.25 2.58
N THR A 32 -0.76 5.17 2.87
CA THR A 32 -1.04 3.82 2.35
C THR A 32 -2.50 3.43 2.61
N VAL A 33 -3.02 3.66 3.82
CA VAL A 33 -4.39 3.28 4.17
C VAL A 33 -5.45 4.03 3.37
N THR A 34 -5.15 5.24 2.90
CA THR A 34 -6.06 6.02 2.07
C THR A 34 -6.17 5.43 0.67
N TYR A 35 -5.06 5.32 -0.05
CA TYR A 35 -5.06 4.79 -1.41
C TYR A 35 -5.45 3.31 -1.45
N SER A 36 -4.87 2.49 -0.57
CA SER A 36 -5.19 1.07 -0.49
C SER A 36 -6.62 0.81 -0.04
N GLY A 37 -7.14 1.61 0.91
CA GLY A 37 -8.51 1.47 1.41
C GLY A 37 -9.55 1.76 0.32
N VAL A 38 -9.36 2.87 -0.41
CA VAL A 38 -10.24 3.21 -1.54
C VAL A 38 -10.13 2.17 -2.65
N THR A 39 -8.91 1.66 -2.92
CA THR A 39 -8.69 0.62 -3.93
C THR A 39 -9.42 -0.67 -3.57
N ALA A 40 -9.18 -1.24 -2.40
CA ALA A 40 -9.81 -2.48 -1.96
C ALA A 40 -11.35 -2.36 -1.96
N LYS A 41 -11.88 -1.23 -1.46
CA LYS A 41 -13.32 -0.92 -1.53
C LYS A 41 -13.85 -0.90 -2.97
N ASN A 42 -13.16 -0.21 -3.87
CA ASN A 42 -13.56 -0.10 -5.27
C ASN A 42 -13.47 -1.45 -6.00
N MET A 43 -12.64 -2.38 -5.52
CA MET A 43 -12.56 -3.78 -5.98
C MET A 43 -13.59 -4.70 -5.31
N GLY A 44 -14.51 -4.15 -4.50
CA GLY A 44 -15.63 -4.88 -3.91
C GLY A 44 -15.38 -5.47 -2.53
N ALA A 45 -14.28 -5.15 -1.86
CA ALA A 45 -14.03 -5.59 -0.50
C ALA A 45 -14.80 -4.76 0.53
N ARG A 46 -15.27 -5.40 1.61
CA ARG A 46 -15.68 -4.71 2.84
C ARG A 46 -14.44 -4.37 3.66
N VAL A 47 -14.04 -3.09 3.59
CA VAL A 47 -12.75 -2.61 4.11
C VAL A 47 -12.90 -2.01 5.49
N GLY A 48 -11.97 -2.36 6.39
CA GLY A 48 -11.72 -1.69 7.66
C GLY A 48 -10.34 -1.06 7.68
N VAL A 49 -10.26 0.17 8.12
CA VAL A 49 -9.02 0.91 8.34
C VAL A 49 -8.86 1.14 9.83
N HIS A 50 -7.78 0.59 10.42
CA HIS A 50 -7.35 0.90 11.77
C HIS A 50 -6.22 1.91 11.69
N THR A 51 -6.47 3.12 12.19
CA THR A 51 -5.59 4.29 12.03
C THR A 51 -5.59 5.17 13.26
N SER A 52 -4.66 6.13 13.32
CA SER A 52 -4.69 7.22 14.28
C SER A 52 -4.60 8.56 13.57
N CYS A 53 -5.41 9.51 14.00
CA CYS A 53 -5.37 10.90 13.54
C CYS A 53 -6.12 11.82 14.51
N ALA A 54 -5.90 13.13 14.39
CA ALA A 54 -6.72 14.15 15.04
C ALA A 54 -8.15 14.11 14.50
N TYR A 55 -9.09 14.68 15.28
CA TYR A 55 -10.46 14.88 14.80
C TYR A 55 -10.51 16.14 13.94
N GLU A 56 -10.57 15.97 12.64
CA GLU A 56 -10.74 17.06 11.69
C GLU A 56 -11.94 16.73 10.79
N PRO A 57 -12.97 17.61 10.76
CA PRO A 57 -14.09 17.45 9.84
C PRO A 57 -13.59 17.35 8.40
N GLY A 58 -14.06 16.34 7.66
CA GLY A 58 -13.69 16.13 6.26
C GLY A 58 -12.40 15.33 6.02
N LEU A 59 -11.54 15.14 7.03
CA LEU A 59 -10.28 14.41 6.87
C LEU A 59 -10.50 12.98 6.35
N ILE A 60 -11.51 12.29 6.86
CA ILE A 60 -11.81 10.90 6.46
C ILE A 60 -12.89 10.79 5.37
N ASP A 61 -13.36 11.90 4.82
CA ASP A 61 -14.39 11.89 3.76
C ASP A 61 -13.93 11.13 2.50
N THR A 62 -12.63 11.15 2.24
CA THR A 62 -12.01 10.37 1.16
C THR A 62 -12.21 8.87 1.33
N LEU A 63 -12.34 8.39 2.59
CA LEU A 63 -12.60 7.00 2.95
C LEU A 63 -14.10 6.68 3.00
N ARG A 64 -14.96 7.47 2.36
CA ARG A 64 -16.41 7.20 2.33
C ARG A 64 -16.70 5.79 1.83
N GLY A 65 -17.45 5.01 2.63
CA GLY A 65 -17.77 3.61 2.38
C GLY A 65 -16.69 2.62 2.84
N VAL A 66 -15.67 3.11 3.55
CA VAL A 66 -14.71 2.31 4.31
C VAL A 66 -15.06 2.45 5.80
N LEU A 67 -14.98 1.37 6.56
CA LEU A 67 -15.15 1.39 8.01
C LEU A 67 -13.84 1.87 8.64
N VAL A 68 -13.91 2.90 9.49
CA VAL A 68 -12.70 3.49 10.11
C VAL A 68 -12.77 3.33 11.62
N ALA A 69 -11.81 2.59 12.18
CA ALA A 69 -11.54 2.54 13.62
C ALA A 69 -10.38 3.49 13.92
N ARG A 70 -10.72 4.67 14.43
CA ARG A 70 -9.77 5.74 14.71
C ARG A 70 -9.33 5.73 16.18
N ILE A 71 -8.03 5.68 16.42
CA ILE A 71 -7.41 6.00 17.68
C ILE A 71 -7.26 7.54 17.73
N PRO A 72 -7.83 8.23 18.73
CA PRO A 72 -7.71 9.67 18.86
C PRO A 72 -6.25 10.08 19.07
N ALA A 73 -5.82 11.12 18.37
CA ALA A 73 -4.50 11.75 18.52
C ALA A 73 -4.67 13.27 18.57
N GLU A 74 -3.69 13.96 19.12
CA GLU A 74 -3.62 15.41 19.15
C GLU A 74 -3.38 15.97 17.74
N TYR A 75 -2.53 15.28 16.98
CA TYR A 75 -2.18 15.66 15.61
C TYR A 75 -2.46 14.51 14.64
N THR A 76 -2.72 14.86 13.38
CA THR A 76 -2.66 13.92 12.27
C THR A 76 -1.22 13.84 11.77
N THR A 77 -0.76 12.66 11.37
CA THR A 77 0.57 12.50 10.76
C THR A 77 0.65 13.36 9.52
N CYS A 78 1.63 14.29 9.50
CA CYS A 78 1.80 15.29 8.45
C CYS A 78 3.19 15.20 7.83
N PHE A 79 3.22 15.07 6.49
CA PHE A 79 4.43 15.18 5.71
C PHE A 79 4.41 16.46 4.88
N VAL A 80 5.58 17.13 4.80
CA VAL A 80 5.84 18.22 3.89
C VAL A 80 6.76 17.73 2.78
N ASN A 81 6.35 17.92 1.54
CA ASN A 81 7.12 17.52 0.38
C ASN A 81 7.59 18.78 -0.36
N ALA A 82 8.88 19.07 -0.28
CA ALA A 82 9.55 20.10 -1.07
C ALA A 82 10.30 19.46 -2.25
N TYR A 83 10.31 20.14 -3.39
CA TYR A 83 11.06 19.70 -4.56
C TYR A 83 12.18 20.71 -4.82
N GLU A 84 13.41 20.33 -4.53
CA GLU A 84 14.60 21.13 -4.74
C GLU A 84 15.47 20.48 -5.83
N SER A 85 15.72 21.19 -6.91
CA SER A 85 16.55 20.71 -8.04
C SER A 85 16.11 19.33 -8.59
N GLY A 86 14.80 19.08 -8.62
CA GLY A 86 14.22 17.82 -9.10
C GLY A 86 14.29 16.66 -8.10
N LYS A 87 14.86 16.87 -6.91
CA LYS A 87 14.85 15.87 -5.83
C LYS A 87 13.77 16.19 -4.82
N ARG A 88 13.02 15.15 -4.42
CA ARG A 88 12.02 15.26 -3.35
C ARG A 88 12.75 15.29 -2.01
N ARG A 89 12.50 16.32 -1.21
CA ARG A 89 12.85 16.41 0.19
C ARG A 89 11.56 16.26 1.01
N GLN A 90 11.52 15.30 1.92
CA GLN A 90 10.35 15.05 2.75
C GLN A 90 10.69 15.36 4.21
N THR A 91 9.81 16.09 4.87
CA THR A 91 9.90 16.38 6.30
C THR A 91 8.62 15.88 6.98
N ILE A 92 8.75 15.27 8.16
CA ILE A 92 7.64 14.91 9.01
C ILE A 92 7.44 16.01 10.04
N GLU A 93 6.27 16.65 10.08
CA GLU A 93 5.96 17.73 11.02
C GLU A 93 5.24 17.25 12.28
N SER A 94 4.43 16.22 12.14
CA SER A 94 3.69 15.63 13.25
C SER A 94 3.46 14.14 13.01
N ILE A 95 3.32 13.39 14.09
CA ILE A 95 3.04 11.95 14.08
C ILE A 95 1.88 11.70 15.03
N ALA A 96 0.88 10.95 14.57
CA ALA A 96 -0.23 10.48 15.39
C ALA A 96 0.19 9.33 16.32
N GLU A 97 -0.77 8.76 17.07
CA GLU A 97 -0.50 7.73 18.07
C GLU A 97 -0.11 6.39 17.43
N LYS A 98 0.75 5.62 18.11
CA LYS A 98 1.09 4.26 17.69
C LYS A 98 -0.12 3.34 17.66
N LEU A 99 -0.10 2.41 16.71
CA LEU A 99 -1.14 1.41 16.51
C LEU A 99 -0.68 0.06 17.07
N THR A 100 -1.49 -0.53 17.95
CA THR A 100 -1.23 -1.84 18.54
C THR A 100 -2.31 -2.85 18.15
N TYR A 101 -1.99 -4.13 18.25
CA TYR A 101 -2.95 -5.21 17.98
C TYR A 101 -4.16 -5.16 18.93
N GLU A 102 -3.94 -4.81 20.18
CA GLU A 102 -4.95 -4.78 21.23
C GLU A 102 -6.04 -3.73 20.96
N GLN A 103 -5.70 -2.66 20.25
CA GLN A 103 -6.61 -1.59 19.83
C GLN A 103 -7.48 -1.95 18.63
N ILE A 104 -7.12 -3.02 17.88
CA ILE A 104 -7.92 -3.48 16.75
C ILE A 104 -9.25 -4.04 17.26
N LEU A 105 -10.35 -3.64 16.65
CA LEU A 105 -11.68 -4.16 16.97
C LEU A 105 -11.68 -5.70 16.92
N PRO A 106 -12.16 -6.40 17.95
CA PRO A 106 -12.10 -7.86 18.00
C PRO A 106 -12.69 -8.55 16.78
N GLU A 107 -13.78 -8.02 16.22
CA GLU A 107 -14.44 -8.53 15.02
C GLU A 107 -13.63 -8.37 13.73
N TRP A 108 -12.59 -7.52 13.73
CA TRP A 108 -11.71 -7.30 12.58
C TRP A 108 -10.46 -8.16 12.61
N ARG A 109 -10.11 -8.75 13.76
CA ARG A 109 -8.86 -9.53 13.94
C ARG A 109 -8.80 -10.81 13.13
N ASN A 110 -9.94 -11.25 12.57
CA ASN A 110 -10.03 -12.41 11.70
C ASN A 110 -10.35 -12.03 10.23
N ALA A 111 -10.03 -10.82 9.82
CA ALA A 111 -10.19 -10.40 8.43
C ALA A 111 -9.42 -11.37 7.49
N PRO A 112 -10.03 -11.83 6.39
CA PRO A 112 -9.36 -12.71 5.43
C PRO A 112 -8.05 -12.14 4.88
N VAL A 113 -7.99 -10.81 4.66
CA VAL A 113 -6.79 -10.10 4.22
C VAL A 113 -6.42 -9.04 5.24
N VAL A 114 -5.16 -9.01 5.65
CA VAL A 114 -4.59 -7.96 6.50
C VAL A 114 -3.43 -7.31 5.75
N HIS A 115 -3.53 -6.02 5.52
CA HIS A 115 -2.51 -5.21 4.89
C HIS A 115 -1.89 -4.26 5.92
N ILE A 116 -0.62 -4.46 6.22
CA ILE A 116 0.15 -3.66 7.17
C ILE A 116 1.00 -2.69 6.37
N GLY A 117 0.65 -1.39 6.46
CA GLY A 117 1.29 -0.33 5.67
C GLY A 117 1.75 0.85 6.53
N PRO A 118 2.81 0.67 7.34
CA PRO A 118 3.39 1.75 8.13
C PRO A 118 4.00 2.84 7.24
N LEU A 119 3.97 4.07 7.72
CA LEU A 119 4.56 5.24 7.05
C LEU A 119 5.63 5.96 7.88
N CYS A 120 5.53 5.88 9.21
CA CYS A 120 6.41 6.55 10.16
C CYS A 120 6.62 5.71 11.43
N GLN A 121 6.84 4.40 11.27
CA GLN A 121 7.11 3.46 12.37
C GLN A 121 5.95 3.36 13.40
N GLU A 122 4.74 3.71 13.01
CA GLU A 122 3.57 3.74 13.87
C GLU A 122 3.02 2.36 14.22
N VAL A 123 3.39 1.33 13.47
CA VAL A 123 3.00 -0.07 13.68
C VAL A 123 4.23 -0.87 14.07
N ASP A 124 4.16 -1.59 15.20
CA ASP A 124 5.24 -2.52 15.60
C ASP A 124 5.30 -3.73 14.66
N ALA A 125 6.50 -4.06 14.20
CA ALA A 125 6.70 -5.15 13.24
C ALA A 125 6.26 -6.53 13.76
N SER A 126 6.18 -6.74 15.08
CA SER A 126 5.71 -8.00 15.67
C SER A 126 4.24 -8.31 15.37
N ILE A 127 3.47 -7.29 14.99
CA ILE A 127 2.04 -7.43 14.67
C ILE A 127 1.78 -8.43 13.53
N VAL A 128 2.76 -8.60 12.62
CA VAL A 128 2.68 -9.54 11.48
C VAL A 128 2.32 -10.96 11.92
N THR A 129 2.76 -11.38 13.10
CA THR A 129 2.50 -12.75 13.62
C THR A 129 1.14 -12.90 14.31
N ARG A 130 0.37 -11.82 14.44
CA ARG A 130 -0.88 -11.82 15.22
C ARG A 130 -2.11 -12.26 14.40
N PHE A 131 -1.96 -12.52 13.10
CA PHE A 131 -3.05 -12.85 12.18
C PHE A 131 -2.86 -14.23 11.54
N PRO A 132 -2.91 -15.34 12.31
CA PRO A 132 -2.54 -16.67 11.81
C PRO A 132 -3.54 -17.28 10.80
N ARG A 133 -4.69 -16.65 10.59
CA ARG A 133 -5.75 -17.12 9.69
C ARG A 133 -5.96 -16.21 8.48
N SER A 134 -5.16 -15.16 8.37
CA SER A 134 -5.29 -14.12 7.33
C SER A 134 -4.18 -14.26 6.31
N LEU A 135 -4.45 -13.82 5.09
CA LEU A 135 -3.41 -13.45 4.14
C LEU A 135 -2.78 -12.14 4.62
N VAL A 136 -1.54 -12.19 5.10
CA VAL A 136 -0.83 -11.02 5.62
C VAL A 136 0.08 -10.44 4.56
N GLY A 137 -0.28 -9.25 4.05
CA GLY A 137 0.54 -8.44 3.17
C GLY A 137 1.19 -7.26 3.89
N VAL A 138 2.41 -6.93 3.51
CA VAL A 138 3.17 -5.83 4.11
C VAL A 138 3.73 -4.91 3.04
N THR A 139 3.54 -3.60 3.21
CA THR A 139 4.27 -2.54 2.50
C THR A 139 5.14 -1.79 3.50
N PRO A 140 6.44 -2.16 3.64
CA PRO A 140 7.26 -1.81 4.80
C PRO A 140 7.86 -0.39 4.78
N GLN A 141 7.45 0.48 3.88
CA GLN A 141 8.08 1.78 3.62
C GLN A 141 8.32 2.59 4.90
N GLY A 142 7.38 2.62 5.84
CA GLY A 142 7.52 3.36 7.08
C GLY A 142 8.52 2.75 8.06
N TRP A 143 8.82 1.45 7.94
CA TRP A 143 9.89 0.81 8.72
C TRP A 143 11.28 1.01 8.12
N MET A 144 11.35 1.56 6.91
CA MET A 144 12.58 1.92 6.21
C MET A 144 12.83 3.44 6.22
N ARG A 145 12.24 4.15 7.17
CA ARG A 145 12.38 5.59 7.33
C ARG A 145 12.86 5.94 8.73
N GLU A 146 13.73 6.91 8.79
CA GLU A 146 14.09 7.62 10.01
C GLU A 146 14.03 9.13 9.75
N TRP A 147 14.04 9.92 10.79
CA TRP A 147 14.04 11.37 10.70
C TRP A 147 14.89 11.96 11.84
N ASP A 148 15.52 13.07 11.55
CA ASP A 148 16.30 13.82 12.52
C ASP A 148 15.42 14.77 13.37
N ASP A 149 16.06 15.54 14.26
CA ASP A 149 15.38 16.51 15.14
C ASP A 149 14.67 17.63 14.35
N SER A 150 15.03 17.86 13.10
CA SER A 150 14.32 18.79 12.20
C SER A 150 13.13 18.15 11.49
N GLY A 151 12.92 16.85 11.67
CA GLY A 151 11.93 16.05 10.98
C GLY A 151 12.32 15.63 9.56
N LEU A 152 13.57 15.91 9.12
CA LEU A 152 14.03 15.52 7.78
C LEU A 152 14.08 14.00 7.67
N VAL A 153 13.27 13.46 6.74
CA VAL A 153 13.16 12.00 6.52
C VAL A 153 14.30 11.50 5.66
N SER A 154 14.93 10.42 6.12
CA SER A 154 15.92 9.66 5.37
C SER A 154 15.53 8.18 5.28
N SER A 155 16.05 7.49 4.26
CA SER A 155 15.85 6.06 4.08
C SER A 155 16.90 5.29 4.86
N VAL A 156 16.47 4.23 5.55
CA VAL A 156 17.34 3.26 6.22
C VAL A 156 17.02 1.85 5.75
N LEU A 157 17.99 0.95 5.85
CA LEU A 157 17.68 -0.47 5.68
C LEU A 157 16.69 -0.90 6.75
N TRP A 158 15.78 -1.77 6.34
CA TRP A 158 14.73 -2.26 7.22
C TRP A 158 15.29 -3.09 8.40
N PRO A 159 15.25 -2.57 9.65
CA PRO A 159 15.90 -3.25 10.78
C PRO A 159 15.25 -4.59 11.12
N ASP A 160 13.92 -4.71 10.93
CA ASP A 160 13.15 -5.92 11.25
C ASP A 160 12.96 -6.86 10.06
N ALA A 161 13.66 -6.66 8.94
CA ALA A 161 13.50 -7.45 7.72
C ALA A 161 13.58 -8.95 8.00
N ASP A 162 14.63 -9.42 8.69
CA ASP A 162 14.85 -10.83 9.01
C ASP A 162 13.74 -11.43 9.88
N ARG A 163 13.03 -10.61 10.63
CA ARG A 163 11.94 -11.03 11.50
C ARG A 163 10.62 -11.09 10.76
N VAL A 164 10.37 -10.18 9.82
CA VAL A 164 9.09 -10.02 9.12
C VAL A 164 9.03 -10.83 7.83
N LEU A 165 10.09 -10.80 7.00
CA LEU A 165 10.13 -11.46 5.69
C LEU A 165 9.66 -12.93 5.71
N PRO A 166 10.12 -13.78 6.64
CA PRO A 166 9.69 -15.19 6.68
C PRO A 166 8.28 -15.40 7.26
N ARG A 167 7.63 -14.35 7.76
CA ARG A 167 6.33 -14.44 8.46
C ARG A 167 5.18 -13.82 7.71
N ALA A 168 5.43 -12.74 6.97
CA ALA A 168 4.45 -12.18 6.05
C ALA A 168 4.22 -13.14 4.87
N ASP A 169 2.98 -13.27 4.40
CA ASP A 169 2.69 -14.06 3.21
C ASP A 169 3.18 -13.36 1.94
N VAL A 170 3.07 -12.02 1.92
CA VAL A 170 3.52 -11.19 0.81
C VAL A 170 4.18 -9.93 1.36
N VAL A 171 5.37 -9.60 0.87
CA VAL A 171 6.01 -8.29 1.08
C VAL A 171 6.10 -7.59 -0.26
N ILE A 172 5.64 -6.33 -0.31
CA ILE A 172 5.61 -5.52 -1.53
C ILE A 172 6.46 -4.27 -1.30
N ILE A 173 7.48 -4.09 -2.12
CA ILE A 173 8.39 -2.94 -2.09
C ILE A 173 8.52 -2.31 -3.48
N SER A 174 9.03 -1.08 -3.52
CA SER A 174 9.55 -0.48 -4.74
C SER A 174 11.05 -0.76 -4.88
N GLU A 175 11.55 -0.88 -6.11
CA GLU A 175 13.00 -0.92 -6.35
C GLU A 175 13.73 0.34 -5.80
N HIS A 176 13.00 1.44 -5.61
CA HIS A 176 13.52 2.68 -5.04
C HIS A 176 13.56 2.70 -3.50
N ASP A 177 12.97 1.70 -2.85
CA ASP A 177 12.97 1.60 -1.39
C ASP A 177 14.30 1.01 -0.85
N VAL A 178 15.11 0.44 -1.73
CA VAL A 178 16.38 -0.19 -1.35
C VAL A 178 17.56 0.45 -2.09
N PRO A 179 18.75 0.50 -1.47
CA PRO A 179 19.91 1.19 -2.07
C PRO A 179 20.51 0.43 -3.26
N GLU A 180 20.37 -0.90 -3.31
CA GLU A 180 20.99 -1.75 -4.33
C GLU A 180 20.26 -3.08 -4.52
N ALA A 181 20.47 -3.71 -5.67
CA ALA A 181 19.80 -4.95 -6.07
C ALA A 181 20.13 -6.15 -5.15
N SER A 182 21.33 -6.17 -4.56
CA SER A 182 21.75 -7.22 -3.61
C SER A 182 20.84 -7.33 -2.38
N VAL A 183 20.24 -6.21 -1.95
CA VAL A 183 19.25 -6.20 -0.86
C VAL A 183 17.97 -6.93 -1.29
N ILE A 184 17.55 -6.75 -2.54
CA ILE A 184 16.37 -7.47 -3.08
C ILE A 184 16.64 -8.97 -3.09
N GLU A 185 17.82 -9.40 -3.51
CA GLU A 185 18.21 -10.81 -3.56
C GLU A 185 18.23 -11.43 -2.15
N ASP A 186 18.81 -10.73 -1.16
CA ASP A 186 18.82 -11.15 0.24
C ASP A 186 17.40 -11.28 0.80
N TRP A 187 16.54 -10.29 0.56
CA TRP A 187 15.15 -10.31 1.03
C TRP A 187 14.31 -11.36 0.31
N ALA A 188 14.53 -11.57 -0.98
CA ALA A 188 13.85 -12.62 -1.75
C ALA A 188 14.16 -14.02 -1.20
N ALA A 189 15.41 -14.24 -0.78
CA ALA A 189 15.80 -15.52 -0.16
C ALA A 189 15.10 -15.80 1.18
N LYS A 190 14.67 -14.77 1.89
CA LYS A 190 14.04 -14.86 3.22
C LYS A 190 12.50 -14.81 3.17
N ALA A 191 11.95 -14.13 2.19
CA ALA A 191 10.51 -13.89 2.06
C ALA A 191 9.78 -15.13 1.52
N ARG A 192 8.55 -15.35 1.98
CA ARG A 192 7.64 -16.33 1.34
C ARG A 192 7.28 -15.91 -0.08
N MET A 193 6.95 -14.64 -0.25
CA MET A 193 6.76 -13.97 -1.52
C MET A 193 7.22 -12.52 -1.38
N LEU A 194 8.14 -12.09 -2.23
CA LEU A 194 8.54 -10.71 -2.37
C LEU A 194 8.07 -10.21 -3.74
N VAL A 195 7.40 -9.07 -3.76
CA VAL A 195 7.00 -8.39 -5.00
C VAL A 195 7.73 -7.05 -5.05
N VAL A 196 8.47 -6.83 -6.13
CA VAL A 196 9.24 -5.60 -6.34
C VAL A 196 8.62 -4.82 -7.49
N THR A 197 8.03 -3.67 -7.20
CA THR A 197 7.49 -2.78 -8.22
C THR A 197 8.61 -1.97 -8.88
N ARG A 198 8.54 -1.80 -10.21
CA ARG A 198 9.54 -1.13 -11.06
C ARG A 198 8.94 0.00 -11.89
N GLY A 199 7.95 0.70 -11.35
CA GLY A 199 7.25 1.79 -12.02
C GLY A 199 6.73 1.41 -13.39
N ALA A 200 7.15 2.12 -14.43
CA ALA A 200 6.73 1.86 -15.81
C ALA A 200 7.19 0.49 -16.37
N HIS A 201 8.09 -0.20 -15.69
CA HIS A 201 8.54 -1.54 -16.07
C HIS A 201 7.67 -2.67 -15.46
N GLY A 202 6.70 -2.34 -14.61
CA GLY A 202 5.83 -3.33 -13.99
C GLY A 202 6.35 -3.85 -12.66
N CYS A 203 6.37 -5.17 -12.46
CA CYS A 203 6.88 -5.76 -11.22
C CYS A 203 7.51 -7.13 -11.43
N ASP A 204 8.41 -7.49 -10.52
CA ASP A 204 8.96 -8.83 -10.40
C ASP A 204 8.43 -9.51 -9.16
N VAL A 205 8.08 -10.79 -9.28
CA VAL A 205 7.66 -11.64 -8.17
C VAL A 205 8.75 -12.66 -7.88
N TYR A 206 9.19 -12.70 -6.63
CA TYR A 206 10.20 -13.63 -6.11
C TYR A 206 9.52 -14.62 -5.16
N ARG A 207 9.87 -15.89 -5.30
CA ARG A 207 9.47 -16.96 -4.39
C ARG A 207 10.66 -17.90 -4.17
N SER A 208 10.89 -18.29 -2.92
CA SER A 208 12.00 -19.19 -2.56
C SER A 208 13.37 -18.68 -3.06
N GLY A 209 13.59 -17.39 -3.05
CA GLY A 209 14.84 -16.75 -3.46
C GLY A 209 14.99 -16.47 -4.95
N GLU A 210 14.09 -16.98 -5.77
CA GLU A 210 14.20 -16.84 -7.24
C GLU A 210 13.15 -15.87 -7.80
N ALA A 211 13.53 -15.09 -8.81
CA ALA A 211 12.59 -14.31 -9.60
C ALA A 211 11.81 -15.28 -10.51
N VAL A 212 10.54 -15.51 -10.18
CA VAL A 212 9.71 -16.52 -10.83
C VAL A 212 8.73 -15.95 -11.85
N TYR A 213 8.57 -14.63 -11.86
CA TYR A 213 7.66 -13.98 -12.79
C TYR A 213 7.95 -12.49 -12.92
N HIS A 214 7.94 -12.00 -14.15
CA HIS A 214 7.90 -10.58 -14.47
C HIS A 214 6.53 -10.25 -15.07
N SER A 215 5.83 -9.28 -14.45
CA SER A 215 4.57 -8.74 -14.97
C SER A 215 4.82 -7.35 -15.55
N PRO A 216 4.68 -7.13 -16.85
CA PRO A 216 4.88 -5.82 -17.47
C PRO A 216 3.76 -4.85 -17.07
N ALA A 217 4.10 -3.56 -16.98
CA ALA A 217 3.11 -2.53 -16.71
C ALA A 217 2.11 -2.36 -17.87
N PHE A 218 0.91 -1.91 -17.55
CA PHE A 218 -0.06 -1.46 -18.55
C PHE A 218 0.24 -0.02 -18.96
N ARG A 219 -0.01 0.32 -20.21
CA ARG A 219 0.08 1.71 -20.68
C ARG A 219 -0.97 2.56 -19.98
N SER A 220 -0.50 3.65 -19.37
CA SER A 220 -1.35 4.74 -18.90
C SER A 220 -1.64 5.71 -20.05
N ALA A 221 -2.77 6.41 -19.98
CA ALA A 221 -3.11 7.46 -20.95
C ALA A 221 -2.28 8.75 -20.74
N ALA A 222 -1.81 8.96 -19.51
CA ALA A 222 -0.96 10.09 -19.10
C ALA A 222 -0.20 9.73 -17.82
N GLU A 223 0.88 10.44 -17.53
CA GLU A 223 1.59 10.37 -16.26
C GLU A 223 1.60 11.76 -15.63
N LEU A 224 0.62 12.01 -14.75
CA LEU A 224 0.44 13.30 -14.07
C LEU A 224 0.98 13.27 -12.64
N ASP A 225 0.78 12.17 -11.92
CA ASP A 225 1.16 12.05 -10.52
C ASP A 225 1.31 10.56 -10.14
N PRO A 226 2.52 10.06 -9.85
CA PRO A 226 2.74 8.67 -9.46
C PRO A 226 2.37 8.36 -7.99
N THR A 227 1.93 9.37 -7.23
CA THR A 227 1.61 9.21 -5.81
C THR A 227 0.48 8.18 -5.62
N GLY A 228 0.72 7.22 -4.75
CA GLY A 228 -0.24 6.15 -4.43
C GLY A 228 -0.24 4.97 -5.40
N ALA A 229 0.59 4.98 -6.46
CA ALA A 229 0.65 3.84 -7.41
C ALA A 229 1.05 2.53 -6.73
N GLY A 230 2.04 2.59 -5.83
CA GLY A 230 2.45 1.44 -5.02
C GLY A 230 1.35 0.93 -4.08
N ASP A 231 0.58 1.85 -3.48
CA ASP A 231 -0.51 1.50 -2.58
C ASP A 231 -1.70 0.88 -3.33
N VAL A 232 -2.02 1.43 -4.51
CA VAL A 232 -3.05 0.87 -5.41
C VAL A 232 -2.63 -0.51 -5.89
N PHE A 233 -1.35 -0.66 -6.29
CA PHE A 233 -0.79 -1.96 -6.66
C PHE A 233 -0.93 -2.96 -5.51
N ALA A 234 -0.47 -2.61 -4.31
CA ALA A 234 -0.48 -3.51 -3.17
C ALA A 234 -1.89 -3.97 -2.80
N ALA A 235 -2.85 -3.06 -2.71
CA ALA A 235 -4.23 -3.40 -2.40
C ALA A 235 -4.88 -4.29 -3.47
N ALA A 236 -4.67 -3.96 -4.75
CA ALA A 236 -5.19 -4.75 -5.87
C ALA A 236 -4.55 -6.15 -5.91
N PHE A 237 -3.23 -6.25 -5.66
CA PHE A 237 -2.52 -7.52 -5.59
C PHE A 237 -3.07 -8.41 -4.49
N LEU A 238 -3.10 -7.93 -3.25
CA LEU A 238 -3.52 -8.72 -2.09
C LEU A 238 -4.98 -9.15 -2.20
N TRP A 239 -5.86 -8.25 -2.65
CA TRP A 239 -7.26 -8.58 -2.81
C TRP A 239 -7.49 -9.60 -3.93
N HIS A 240 -6.84 -9.42 -5.09
CA HIS A 240 -6.97 -10.37 -6.19
C HIS A 240 -6.35 -11.73 -5.84
N LEU A 241 -5.21 -11.74 -5.15
CA LEU A 241 -4.57 -12.97 -4.66
C LEU A 241 -5.53 -13.77 -3.78
N HIS A 242 -6.22 -13.10 -2.83
CA HIS A 242 -7.22 -13.71 -1.98
C HIS A 242 -8.42 -14.24 -2.79
N LYS A 243 -8.95 -13.46 -3.74
CA LYS A 243 -10.14 -13.82 -4.52
C LYS A 243 -9.88 -14.90 -5.58
N SER A 244 -8.62 -15.11 -5.97
CA SER A 244 -8.20 -16.09 -6.98
C SER A 244 -7.54 -17.34 -6.39
N ASP A 245 -7.81 -17.65 -5.12
CA ASP A 245 -7.25 -18.80 -4.41
C ASP A 245 -5.71 -18.91 -4.54
N GLY A 246 -5.04 -17.77 -4.44
CA GLY A 246 -3.57 -17.71 -4.45
C GLY A 246 -2.93 -17.65 -5.84
N ASN A 247 -3.66 -17.31 -6.89
CA ASN A 247 -3.07 -17.10 -8.22
C ASN A 247 -2.29 -15.79 -8.30
N TRP A 248 -1.06 -15.82 -7.81
CA TRP A 248 -0.20 -14.65 -7.69
C TRP A 248 0.26 -14.07 -9.05
N ARG A 249 0.35 -14.88 -10.13
CA ARG A 249 0.66 -14.35 -11.49
C ARG A 249 -0.44 -13.42 -11.96
N THR A 250 -1.67 -13.89 -11.91
CA THR A 250 -2.83 -13.06 -12.28
C THR A 250 -2.98 -11.87 -11.34
N ALA A 251 -2.64 -12.03 -10.04
CA ALA A 251 -2.69 -10.93 -9.08
C ALA A 251 -1.65 -9.84 -9.42
N ALA A 252 -0.43 -10.21 -9.83
CA ALA A 252 0.60 -9.26 -10.26
C ALA A 252 0.15 -8.47 -11.51
N ASP A 253 -0.36 -9.18 -12.50
CA ASP A 253 -0.86 -8.56 -13.72
C ASP A 253 -2.05 -7.61 -13.45
N TRP A 254 -3.00 -8.07 -12.62
CA TRP A 254 -4.16 -7.28 -12.21
C TRP A 254 -3.77 -6.01 -11.45
N ALA A 255 -2.79 -6.13 -10.55
CA ALA A 255 -2.27 -5.02 -9.77
C ALA A 255 -1.58 -3.97 -10.66
N ASN A 256 -0.77 -4.39 -11.65
CA ASN A 256 -0.19 -3.50 -12.64
C ASN A 256 -1.27 -2.78 -13.47
N CYS A 257 -2.34 -3.48 -13.84
CA CYS A 257 -3.47 -2.86 -14.53
C CYS A 257 -4.15 -1.80 -13.65
N ALA A 258 -4.42 -2.10 -12.38
CA ALA A 258 -5.03 -1.16 -11.46
C ALA A 258 -4.14 0.07 -11.21
N ALA A 259 -2.85 -0.14 -10.96
CA ALA A 259 -1.88 0.94 -10.70
C ALA A 259 -1.72 1.89 -11.89
N SER A 260 -1.90 1.42 -13.11
CA SER A 260 -1.77 2.25 -14.32
C SER A 260 -2.82 3.37 -14.42
N PHE A 261 -3.90 3.34 -13.63
CA PHE A 261 -4.92 4.40 -13.61
C PHE A 261 -4.56 5.55 -12.68
N VAL A 262 -3.95 5.26 -11.53
CA VAL A 262 -3.74 6.29 -10.51
C VAL A 262 -2.75 7.35 -10.99
N VAL A 263 -1.80 6.99 -11.82
CA VAL A 263 -0.82 7.92 -12.38
C VAL A 263 -1.44 8.93 -13.37
N GLU A 264 -2.65 8.66 -13.88
CA GLU A 264 -3.35 9.51 -14.84
C GLU A 264 -4.07 10.72 -14.20
N LYS A 265 -4.16 10.75 -12.86
CA LYS A 265 -4.87 11.79 -12.11
C LYS A 265 -4.13 12.11 -10.83
N ARG A 266 -4.48 13.24 -10.21
CA ARG A 266 -3.90 13.61 -8.92
C ARG A 266 -4.68 13.04 -7.75
N GLY A 267 -3.95 12.52 -6.77
CA GLY A 267 -4.51 12.01 -5.53
C GLY A 267 -5.45 10.82 -5.74
N VAL A 268 -6.31 10.55 -4.77
CA VAL A 268 -7.22 9.39 -4.75
C VAL A 268 -8.28 9.38 -5.87
N THR A 269 -8.46 10.49 -6.58
CA THR A 269 -9.36 10.56 -7.75
C THR A 269 -8.88 9.68 -8.90
N GLY A 270 -7.60 9.30 -8.89
CA GLY A 270 -7.00 8.37 -9.84
C GLY A 270 -7.25 6.89 -9.52
N VAL A 271 -7.69 6.56 -8.30
CA VAL A 271 -7.96 5.17 -7.91
C VAL A 271 -9.11 4.61 -8.74
N PRO A 272 -8.88 3.52 -9.51
CA PRO A 272 -9.88 3.00 -10.45
C PRO A 272 -11.05 2.32 -9.74
N LYS A 273 -12.17 2.23 -10.44
CA LYS A 273 -13.26 1.32 -10.09
C LYS A 273 -13.03 -0.04 -10.73
N LEU A 274 -13.62 -1.09 -10.18
CA LEU A 274 -13.50 -2.46 -10.69
C LEU A 274 -13.80 -2.55 -12.19
N ALA A 275 -14.90 -1.94 -12.64
CA ALA A 275 -15.30 -1.96 -14.06
C ALA A 275 -14.25 -1.31 -15.00
N ASP A 276 -13.54 -0.27 -14.52
CA ASP A 276 -12.49 0.38 -15.30
C ASP A 276 -11.28 -0.56 -15.46
N VAL A 277 -10.89 -1.24 -14.35
CA VAL A 277 -9.79 -2.20 -14.37
C VAL A 277 -10.15 -3.38 -15.26
N GLU A 278 -11.34 -3.96 -15.15
CA GLU A 278 -11.81 -5.05 -16.03
C GLU A 278 -11.79 -4.66 -17.51
N LYS A 279 -12.18 -3.43 -17.83
CA LYS A 279 -12.15 -2.93 -19.20
C LYS A 279 -10.71 -2.84 -19.72
N ARG A 280 -9.80 -2.19 -18.97
CA ARG A 280 -8.37 -2.08 -19.36
C ARG A 280 -7.69 -3.45 -19.41
N TRP A 281 -8.02 -4.33 -18.48
CA TRP A 281 -7.53 -5.71 -18.47
C TRP A 281 -7.80 -6.46 -19.77
N ARG A 282 -9.01 -6.29 -20.33
CA ARG A 282 -9.41 -6.97 -21.58
C ARG A 282 -8.87 -6.32 -22.85
N SER A 283 -8.66 -5.02 -22.86
CA SER A 283 -8.35 -4.24 -24.06
C SER A 283 -7.06 -3.41 -23.95
N GLY A 284 -6.45 -3.35 -22.76
CA GLY A 284 -5.27 -2.53 -22.52
C GLY A 284 -4.01 -3.15 -23.11
N THR A 285 -3.11 -2.29 -23.55
CA THR A 285 -1.80 -2.69 -24.07
C THR A 285 -0.79 -2.67 -22.94
N ARG A 286 -0.01 -3.74 -22.82
CA ARG A 286 1.14 -3.80 -21.92
C ARG A 286 2.34 -3.09 -22.53
N ILE A 287 3.21 -2.55 -21.68
CA ILE A 287 4.46 -1.93 -22.13
C ILE A 287 5.38 -3.05 -22.62
N GLY A 288 5.95 -2.91 -23.83
CA GLY A 288 6.77 -3.95 -24.48
C GLY A 288 6.00 -4.91 -25.37
N GLU A 289 4.68 -4.99 -25.30
CA GLU A 289 3.89 -5.72 -26.29
C GLU A 289 3.85 -4.92 -27.63
N ARG A 290 4.25 -5.56 -28.73
CA ARG A 290 4.03 -4.98 -30.06
C ARG A 290 2.53 -4.96 -30.31
N VAL A 291 1.98 -3.78 -30.59
CA VAL A 291 0.62 -3.65 -31.11
C VAL A 291 0.62 -4.42 -32.43
N GLY A 292 -0.04 -5.58 -32.45
CA GLY A 292 -0.15 -6.40 -33.66
C GLY A 292 -0.77 -5.56 -34.74
N ALA A 293 -0.06 -5.46 -35.89
CA ALA A 293 -0.66 -4.98 -37.11
C ALA A 293 -1.76 -6.00 -37.49
N SER A 294 -3.01 -5.58 -37.31
CA SER A 294 -4.19 -6.26 -37.85
C SER A 294 -4.30 -6.00 -39.35
#